data_2bdb09a0636bc73a47522064ed461335
#
_entry.id   2bdb09a0636bc73a47522064ed461335
#
_cell.length_a   1.000
_cell.length_b   1.000
_cell.length_c   1.000
_cell.angle_alpha   90.00
_cell.angle_beta   90.00
_cell.angle_gamma   90.00
#
_symmetry.space_group_name_H-M   'P 1'
#
loop_
_entity.id
_entity.type
_entity.pdbx_description
1 polymer ?
#
loop_
_entity_poly.entity_id
_entity_poly.type
_entity_poly.pdbx_seq_one_letter_code
_entity_poly.pdbx_strand_id
1 'polypeptide(L)'
;MKSSNKPSLVIITNLYPLPWEPNRATFNKQQFELLQDDYDLSILIPVAFPEWFKQRKQIKQSSHTRYIPYFYLPKIGRRFYSVFMFLSIVLHSGIWLKKRNPSTIMASWAFPEAVAASWLSRLYKTKFFFKVHGSDINLHGKIPARSKQILAAANTAQGILSVSKALAHELEIIGVDPKKIKVIYNGVNHDKFGLVHSAKIPNDYCLYIGNLKHDKGVMELIEGFNQIKEQHPNLHLVYAGSGVMHNKLIQYVSAHNLIERVTFLGNVAHDELPAWLSNATALCLPSYNEGVPNVVLESMAAGTPVLATSVGGIPEVVDENICGKLISPKDANAVAKGLNALLSCQWSREKIQQHASQFTWQKNKTQLIEMLNANDNE
;
A
#
# COMPACT_ATOMS: atom_id res chain seq x y z
N MET A 1 -13.09 34.03 -8.21
CA MET A 1 -13.04 32.57 -7.96
C MET A 1 -14.34 32.20 -7.23
N LYS A 2 -15.22 31.42 -7.84
CA LYS A 2 -16.42 30.93 -7.16
C LYS A 2 -15.97 30.03 -6.00
N SER A 3 -16.32 30.39 -4.77
CA SER A 3 -16.12 29.51 -3.61
C SER A 3 -16.89 28.22 -3.90
N SER A 4 -16.20 27.11 -4.08
CA SER A 4 -16.85 25.83 -4.14
C SER A 4 -17.52 25.62 -2.78
N ASN A 5 -18.80 25.27 -2.76
CA ASN A 5 -19.55 24.99 -1.52
C ASN A 5 -19.09 23.69 -0.84
N LYS A 6 -17.97 23.11 -1.29
CA LYS A 6 -17.42 21.85 -0.80
C LYS A 6 -16.61 22.07 0.48
N PRO A 7 -16.75 21.19 1.48
CA PRO A 7 -15.92 21.25 2.69
C PRO A 7 -14.43 21.06 2.36
N SER A 8 -13.56 21.78 3.06
CA SER A 8 -12.12 21.74 2.81
C SER A 8 -11.48 20.57 3.55
N LEU A 9 -10.86 19.66 2.80
CA LEU A 9 -10.13 18.47 3.30
C LEU A 9 -8.63 18.60 3.00
N VAL A 10 -7.80 18.55 4.04
CA VAL A 10 -6.35 18.46 3.89
C VAL A 10 -5.86 17.06 4.27
N ILE A 11 -5.21 16.39 3.33
CA ILE A 11 -4.58 15.10 3.56
C ILE A 11 -3.06 15.27 3.72
N ILE A 12 -2.50 14.72 4.79
CA ILE A 12 -1.07 14.75 5.08
C ILE A 12 -0.51 13.34 4.93
N THR A 13 0.41 13.16 4.00
CA THR A 13 1.01 11.84 3.74
C THR A 13 2.35 11.95 3.02
N ASN A 14 3.30 11.10 3.41
CA ASN A 14 4.51 10.84 2.62
C ASN A 14 4.29 9.73 1.58
N LEU A 15 3.17 8.99 1.67
CA LEU A 15 2.77 7.95 0.73
C LEU A 15 1.94 8.55 -0.40
N TYR A 16 2.61 9.24 -1.30
CA TYR A 16 2.02 9.80 -2.51
C TYR A 16 3.06 9.81 -3.64
N PRO A 17 2.66 9.76 -4.91
CA PRO A 17 3.60 9.87 -6.02
C PRO A 17 4.49 11.10 -5.93
N LEU A 18 5.77 10.92 -6.21
CA LEU A 18 6.74 11.99 -6.31
C LEU A 18 7.11 12.20 -7.78
N PRO A 19 7.50 13.41 -8.20
CA PRO A 19 7.88 13.65 -9.61
C PRO A 19 8.97 12.71 -10.14
N TRP A 20 9.85 12.22 -9.27
CA TRP A 20 10.92 11.27 -9.58
C TRP A 20 10.61 9.81 -9.20
N GLU A 21 9.47 9.56 -8.54
CA GLU A 21 8.93 8.24 -8.20
C GLU A 21 7.42 8.20 -8.51
N PRO A 22 7.00 8.22 -9.78
CA PRO A 22 5.58 8.31 -10.15
C PRO A 22 4.75 7.10 -9.73
N ASN A 23 5.37 5.94 -9.57
CA ASN A 23 4.72 4.69 -9.14
C ASN A 23 4.58 4.56 -7.61
N ARG A 24 5.09 5.52 -6.82
CA ARG A 24 5.01 5.49 -5.37
C ARG A 24 3.58 5.64 -4.90
N ALA A 25 3.10 4.66 -4.12
CA ALA A 25 1.79 4.70 -3.45
C ALA A 25 0.62 5.17 -4.35
N THR A 26 0.55 4.65 -5.57
CA THR A 26 -0.50 4.96 -6.56
C THR A 26 -1.90 4.71 -6.04
N PHE A 27 -2.07 3.76 -5.12
CA PHE A 27 -3.33 3.48 -4.44
C PHE A 27 -3.87 4.67 -3.62
N ASN A 28 -3.00 5.42 -2.95
CA ASN A 28 -3.42 6.63 -2.23
C ASN A 28 -3.81 7.74 -3.21
N LYS A 29 -3.08 7.87 -4.32
CA LYS A 29 -3.44 8.81 -5.37
C LYS A 29 -4.84 8.49 -5.91
N GLN A 30 -5.09 7.23 -6.28
CA GLN A 30 -6.40 6.78 -6.78
C GLN A 30 -7.52 7.06 -5.76
N GLN A 31 -7.32 6.71 -4.49
CA GLN A 31 -8.30 6.96 -3.44
C GLN A 31 -8.59 8.45 -3.24
N PHE A 32 -7.54 9.26 -3.14
CA PHE A 32 -7.72 10.67 -2.78
C PHE A 32 -8.27 11.50 -3.94
N GLU A 33 -7.88 11.21 -5.18
CA GLU A 33 -8.41 11.90 -6.35
C GLU A 33 -9.93 11.74 -6.47
N LEU A 34 -10.49 10.61 -6.07
CA LEU A 34 -11.95 10.40 -6.03
C LEU A 34 -12.68 11.31 -5.04
N LEU A 35 -12.00 11.82 -4.00
CA LEU A 35 -12.60 12.73 -3.04
C LEU A 35 -12.75 14.17 -3.57
N GLN A 36 -12.12 14.51 -4.72
CA GLN A 36 -12.22 15.86 -5.31
C GLN A 36 -13.64 16.20 -5.75
N ASP A 37 -14.49 15.19 -6.01
CA ASP A 37 -15.89 15.41 -6.34
C ASP A 37 -16.70 15.94 -5.16
N ASP A 38 -16.31 15.60 -3.92
CA ASP A 38 -17.05 15.88 -2.70
C ASP A 38 -16.38 16.94 -1.82
N TYR A 39 -15.05 17.09 -1.91
CA TYR A 39 -14.25 17.98 -1.07
C TYR A 39 -13.41 18.96 -1.90
N ASP A 40 -13.17 20.14 -1.34
CA ASP A 40 -12.06 21.01 -1.76
C ASP A 40 -10.77 20.42 -1.19
N LEU A 41 -10.23 19.44 -1.94
CA LEU A 41 -9.12 18.58 -1.52
C LEU A 41 -7.78 19.28 -1.66
N SER A 42 -6.93 19.11 -0.65
CA SER A 42 -5.50 19.45 -0.72
C SER A 42 -4.65 18.35 -0.12
N ILE A 43 -3.55 18.03 -0.77
CA ILE A 43 -2.62 16.98 -0.33
C ILE A 43 -1.29 17.62 0.03
N LEU A 44 -0.88 17.48 1.28
CA LEU A 44 0.40 17.96 1.80
C LEU A 44 1.36 16.79 1.93
N ILE A 45 2.48 16.86 1.20
CA ILE A 45 3.42 15.75 1.05
C ILE A 45 4.76 16.13 1.68
N PRO A 46 5.04 15.67 2.92
CA PRO A 46 6.34 15.84 3.54
C PRO A 46 7.38 14.95 2.83
N VAL A 47 8.44 15.56 2.31
CA VAL A 47 9.56 14.86 1.66
C VAL A 47 10.79 15.00 2.53
N ALA A 48 11.52 13.90 2.75
CA ALA A 48 12.77 13.92 3.52
C ALA A 48 13.73 15.03 3.00
N PHE A 49 14.25 15.87 3.89
CA PHE A 49 15.03 17.05 3.52
C PHE A 49 16.19 16.76 2.53
N PRO A 50 17.01 15.70 2.71
CA PRO A 50 18.09 15.40 1.75
C PRO A 50 17.56 15.10 0.35
N GLU A 51 16.46 14.35 0.27
CA GLU A 51 15.80 14.00 -0.99
C GLU A 51 15.15 15.23 -1.62
N TRP A 52 14.40 16.00 -0.82
CA TRP A 52 13.80 17.27 -1.25
C TRP A 52 14.84 18.24 -1.80
N PHE A 53 15.96 18.41 -1.09
CA PHE A 53 17.04 19.30 -1.53
C PHE A 53 17.64 18.87 -2.86
N LYS A 54 17.89 17.55 -3.04
CA LYS A 54 18.44 16.98 -4.27
C LYS A 54 17.47 17.13 -5.46
N GLN A 55 16.18 16.93 -5.22
CA GLN A 55 15.16 16.85 -6.28
C GLN A 55 14.26 18.10 -6.39
N ARG A 56 14.49 19.15 -5.59
CA ARG A 56 13.61 20.33 -5.52
C ARG A 56 13.32 21.01 -6.85
N LYS A 57 14.23 20.90 -7.82
CA LYS A 57 14.02 21.47 -9.17
C LYS A 57 12.92 20.76 -9.97
N GLN A 58 12.64 19.51 -9.64
CA GLN A 58 11.57 18.73 -10.29
C GLN A 58 10.21 18.95 -9.63
N ILE A 59 10.18 19.57 -8.44
CA ILE A 59 8.95 19.79 -7.69
C ILE A 59 8.16 20.93 -8.34
N LYS A 60 6.99 20.58 -8.87
CA LYS A 60 5.98 21.54 -9.31
C LYS A 60 4.84 21.54 -8.31
N GLN A 61 4.64 22.66 -7.63
CA GLN A 61 3.48 22.84 -6.75
C GLN A 61 2.21 22.98 -7.61
N SER A 62 1.11 22.45 -7.13
CA SER A 62 -0.20 22.63 -7.76
C SER A 62 -1.20 23.26 -6.78
N SER A 63 -2.39 23.57 -7.25
CA SER A 63 -3.48 24.05 -6.37
C SER A 63 -3.88 23.02 -5.31
N HIS A 64 -3.73 21.73 -5.64
CA HIS A 64 -4.19 20.61 -4.81
C HIS A 64 -3.05 19.83 -4.14
N THR A 65 -1.83 19.88 -4.65
CA THR A 65 -0.68 19.15 -4.11
C THR A 65 0.42 20.10 -3.70
N ARG A 66 0.93 19.92 -2.47
CA ARG A 66 2.01 20.74 -1.91
C ARG A 66 3.10 19.85 -1.32
N TYR A 67 4.28 19.88 -1.92
CA TYR A 67 5.47 19.18 -1.43
C TYR A 67 6.25 20.11 -0.51
N ILE A 68 6.61 19.65 0.69
CA ILE A 68 7.37 20.40 1.67
C ILE A 68 8.59 19.62 2.15
N PRO A 69 9.69 20.29 2.48
CA PRO A 69 10.81 19.65 3.13
C PRO A 69 10.41 19.17 4.52
N TYR A 70 10.77 17.94 4.84
CA TYR A 70 10.63 17.36 6.16
C TYR A 70 12.02 17.11 6.73
N PHE A 71 12.39 17.89 7.73
CA PHE A 71 13.69 17.77 8.38
C PHE A 71 13.60 16.72 9.51
N TYR A 72 14.54 15.80 9.54
CA TYR A 72 14.74 14.85 10.63
C TYR A 72 16.20 14.39 10.68
N LEU A 73 16.66 13.94 11.85
CA LEU A 73 18.00 13.39 12.02
C LEU A 73 17.94 11.86 11.86
N PRO A 74 18.52 11.29 10.77
CA PRO A 74 18.54 9.85 10.57
C PRO A 74 19.22 9.13 11.74
N LYS A 75 18.62 8.03 12.20
CA LYS A 75 19.12 7.18 13.29
C LYS A 75 19.06 7.79 14.71
N ILE A 76 19.09 9.11 14.84
CA ILE A 76 19.07 9.83 16.12
C ILE A 76 17.69 10.45 16.31
N GLY A 77 17.15 10.37 17.55
CA GLY A 77 15.90 11.07 17.87
C GLY A 77 14.66 10.55 17.16
N ARG A 78 14.61 9.28 16.76
CA ARG A 78 13.45 8.67 16.05
C ARG A 78 12.10 8.89 16.76
N ARG A 79 12.10 9.04 18.11
CA ARG A 79 10.91 9.34 18.91
C ARG A 79 10.37 10.76 18.66
N PHE A 80 11.20 11.66 18.12
CA PHE A 80 10.85 13.07 17.87
C PHE A 80 10.46 13.35 16.41
N TYR A 81 10.39 12.31 15.56
CA TYR A 81 10.05 12.50 14.14
C TYR A 81 8.73 13.22 13.94
N SER A 82 7.73 12.96 14.78
CA SER A 82 6.44 13.67 14.74
C SER A 82 6.58 15.17 15.08
N VAL A 83 7.46 15.51 16.02
CA VAL A 83 7.75 16.92 16.36
C VAL A 83 8.41 17.62 15.19
N PHE A 84 9.43 17.01 14.59
CA PHE A 84 10.08 17.57 13.42
C PHE A 84 9.13 17.72 12.24
N MET A 85 8.23 16.77 12.04
CA MET A 85 7.22 16.85 11.00
C MET A 85 6.23 17.99 11.28
N PHE A 86 5.71 18.09 12.49
CA PHE A 86 4.81 19.16 12.90
C PHE A 86 5.46 20.54 12.67
N LEU A 87 6.69 20.75 13.15
CA LEU A 87 7.42 21.99 12.97
C LEU A 87 7.68 22.29 11.48
N SER A 88 8.06 21.28 10.69
CA SER A 88 8.26 21.45 9.24
C SER A 88 6.96 21.87 8.54
N ILE A 89 5.81 21.27 8.90
CA ILE A 89 4.51 21.65 8.34
C ILE A 89 4.14 23.08 8.73
N VAL A 90 4.25 23.43 10.01
CA VAL A 90 3.93 24.79 10.49
C VAL A 90 4.81 25.82 9.81
N LEU A 91 6.12 25.57 9.71
CA LEU A 91 7.08 26.51 9.11
C LEU A 91 6.81 26.72 7.61
N HIS A 92 6.60 25.65 6.86
CA HIS A 92 6.50 25.72 5.40
C HIS A 92 5.07 25.86 4.88
N SER A 93 4.08 25.55 5.69
CA SER A 93 2.66 25.52 5.27
C SER A 93 1.69 26.11 6.27
N GLY A 94 2.12 26.64 7.42
CA GLY A 94 1.22 27.17 8.46
C GLY A 94 0.31 28.30 7.97
N ILE A 95 0.87 29.31 7.25
CA ILE A 95 0.08 30.40 6.66
C ILE A 95 -0.88 29.87 5.59
N TRP A 96 -0.44 28.89 4.79
CA TRP A 96 -1.25 28.28 3.75
C TRP A 96 -2.42 27.48 4.38
N LEU A 97 -2.17 26.68 5.42
CA LEU A 97 -3.20 25.98 6.18
C LEU A 97 -4.23 26.94 6.78
N LYS A 98 -3.75 28.04 7.38
CA LYS A 98 -4.64 29.07 7.93
C LYS A 98 -5.54 29.70 6.87
N LYS A 99 -5.00 29.99 5.68
CA LYS A 99 -5.79 30.54 4.54
C LYS A 99 -6.75 29.52 3.95
N ARG A 100 -6.37 28.25 3.95
CA ARG A 100 -7.18 27.14 3.46
C ARG A 100 -8.36 26.86 4.40
N ASN A 101 -8.20 27.14 5.68
CA ASN A 101 -9.18 26.93 6.74
C ASN A 101 -9.86 25.55 6.64
N PRO A 102 -9.08 24.44 6.74
CA PRO A 102 -9.64 23.12 6.53
C PRO A 102 -10.70 22.79 7.56
N SER A 103 -11.82 22.21 7.14
CA SER A 103 -12.80 21.61 8.04
C SER A 103 -12.32 20.29 8.61
N THR A 104 -11.50 19.56 7.82
CA THR A 104 -11.00 18.24 8.16
C THR A 104 -9.53 18.09 7.78
N ILE A 105 -8.76 17.51 8.68
CA ILE A 105 -7.39 17.03 8.42
C ILE A 105 -7.39 15.50 8.51
N MET A 106 -6.85 14.83 7.49
CA MET A 106 -6.66 13.39 7.47
C MET A 106 -5.17 13.08 7.29
N ALA A 107 -4.61 12.19 8.09
CA ALA A 107 -3.28 11.64 7.84
C ALA A 107 -3.39 10.26 7.17
N SER A 108 -2.44 9.92 6.30
CA SER A 108 -2.38 8.60 5.69
C SER A 108 -1.03 7.95 5.99
N TRP A 109 -0.84 7.57 7.22
CA TRP A 109 0.24 6.83 7.87
C TRP A 109 0.22 7.14 9.37
N ALA A 110 0.38 6.12 10.24
CA ALA A 110 0.22 6.32 11.68
C ALA A 110 1.33 7.16 12.31
N PHE A 111 2.59 6.90 11.98
CA PHE A 111 3.75 7.57 12.56
C PHE A 111 4.82 7.89 11.50
N PRO A 112 5.26 9.13 11.37
CA PRO A 112 4.97 10.30 12.24
C PRO A 112 3.76 11.14 11.84
N GLU A 113 3.10 10.87 10.70
CA GLU A 113 2.10 11.72 10.05
C GLU A 113 0.86 11.94 10.93
N ALA A 114 0.21 10.85 11.39
CA ALA A 114 -1.01 10.99 12.20
C ALA A 114 -0.74 11.70 13.52
N VAL A 115 0.42 11.49 14.13
CA VAL A 115 0.80 12.20 15.36
C VAL A 115 0.97 13.69 15.11
N ALA A 116 1.69 14.09 14.06
CA ALA A 116 1.86 15.51 13.69
C ALA A 116 0.51 16.15 13.29
N ALA A 117 -0.32 15.41 12.52
CA ALA A 117 -1.65 15.87 12.12
C ALA A 117 -2.60 16.05 13.30
N SER A 118 -2.52 15.21 14.34
CA SER A 118 -3.33 15.37 15.56
C SER A 118 -3.02 16.68 16.30
N TRP A 119 -1.77 17.14 16.28
CA TRP A 119 -1.39 18.44 16.85
C TRP A 119 -1.84 19.61 15.98
N LEU A 120 -1.76 19.44 14.65
CA LEU A 120 -2.28 20.44 13.69
C LEU A 120 -3.81 20.57 13.82
N SER A 121 -4.53 19.48 13.97
CA SER A 121 -5.99 19.52 14.11
C SER A 121 -6.43 20.29 15.37
N ARG A 122 -5.70 20.15 16.46
CA ARG A 122 -5.92 20.95 17.68
C ARG A 122 -5.58 22.44 17.46
N LEU A 123 -4.47 22.71 16.77
CA LEU A 123 -4.04 24.09 16.49
C LEU A 123 -5.03 24.84 15.60
N TYR A 124 -5.58 24.18 14.59
CA TYR A 124 -6.53 24.76 13.62
C TYR A 124 -8.01 24.48 13.97
N LYS A 125 -8.27 23.76 15.06
CA LYS A 125 -9.63 23.38 15.54
C LYS A 125 -10.44 22.66 14.43
N THR A 126 -9.83 21.66 13.79
CA THR A 126 -10.42 20.87 12.70
C THR A 126 -10.78 19.46 13.16
N LYS A 127 -11.67 18.78 12.44
CA LYS A 127 -11.86 17.33 12.56
C LYS A 127 -10.56 16.61 12.17
N PHE A 128 -10.27 15.49 12.83
CA PHE A 128 -9.07 14.71 12.57
C PHE A 128 -9.39 13.23 12.36
N PHE A 129 -8.87 12.70 11.27
CA PHE A 129 -8.94 11.29 10.90
C PHE A 129 -7.56 10.80 10.48
N PHE A 130 -7.32 9.49 10.55
CA PHE A 130 -6.13 8.93 9.90
C PHE A 130 -6.35 7.52 9.37
N LYS A 131 -5.52 7.14 8.38
CA LYS A 131 -5.50 5.85 7.72
C LYS A 131 -4.21 5.12 8.06
N VAL A 132 -4.34 3.80 8.32
CA VAL A 132 -3.22 2.88 8.54
C VAL A 132 -3.12 1.87 7.41
N HIS A 133 -1.89 1.42 7.11
CA HIS A 133 -1.61 0.64 5.91
C HIS A 133 -0.99 -0.74 6.15
N GLY A 134 -0.33 -0.96 7.29
CA GLY A 134 0.33 -2.22 7.62
C GLY A 134 1.61 -2.00 8.41
N SER A 135 2.72 -1.73 7.75
CA SER A 135 4.02 -1.58 8.44
C SER A 135 4.09 -0.40 9.41
N ASP A 136 3.24 0.61 9.25
CA ASP A 136 3.09 1.70 10.21
C ASP A 136 2.57 1.24 11.58
N ILE A 137 1.78 0.19 11.64
CA ILE A 137 1.33 -0.43 12.89
C ILE A 137 2.16 -1.67 13.22
N ASN A 138 2.32 -2.59 12.26
CA ASN A 138 2.98 -3.87 12.48
C ASN A 138 4.48 -3.75 12.85
N LEU A 139 5.14 -2.68 12.41
CA LEU A 139 6.53 -2.39 12.74
C LEU A 139 6.67 -1.19 13.69
N HIS A 140 6.05 -0.06 13.35
CA HIS A 140 6.17 1.17 14.14
C HIS A 140 5.33 1.12 15.41
N GLY A 141 4.15 0.51 15.38
CA GLY A 141 3.27 0.33 16.53
C GLY A 141 3.86 -0.59 17.61
N LYS A 142 4.80 -1.47 17.25
CA LYS A 142 5.50 -2.35 18.22
C LYS A 142 6.62 -1.67 19.03
N ILE A 143 6.98 -0.43 18.68
CA ILE A 143 7.98 0.36 19.39
C ILE A 143 7.27 1.18 20.47
N PRO A 144 7.50 0.93 21.80
CA PRO A 144 6.71 1.51 22.88
C PRO A 144 6.56 3.03 22.84
N ALA A 145 7.66 3.75 22.50
CA ALA A 145 7.63 5.21 22.42
C ALA A 145 6.78 5.75 21.25
N ARG A 146 6.64 4.98 20.17
CA ARG A 146 5.79 5.33 19.02
C ARG A 146 4.37 4.89 19.24
N SER A 147 4.17 3.69 19.79
CA SER A 147 2.86 3.16 20.16
C SER A 147 2.10 4.15 21.06
N LYS A 148 2.74 4.69 22.09
CA LYS A 148 2.15 5.73 22.96
C LYS A 148 1.73 6.98 22.20
N GLN A 149 2.54 7.42 21.21
CA GLN A 149 2.20 8.59 20.39
C GLN A 149 1.05 8.30 19.42
N ILE A 150 1.04 7.10 18.81
CA ILE A 150 -0.05 6.65 17.94
C ILE A 150 -1.36 6.58 18.72
N LEU A 151 -1.34 5.99 19.92
CA LEU A 151 -2.51 5.93 20.80
C LEU A 151 -3.01 7.33 21.19
N ALA A 152 -2.11 8.25 21.52
CA ALA A 152 -2.48 9.64 21.82
C ALA A 152 -3.12 10.35 20.61
N ALA A 153 -2.64 10.08 19.40
CA ALA A 153 -3.26 10.58 18.17
C ALA A 153 -4.62 9.92 17.93
N ALA A 154 -4.74 8.61 18.14
CA ALA A 154 -6.00 7.86 18.02
C ALA A 154 -7.08 8.37 18.97
N ASN A 155 -6.72 8.71 20.22
CA ASN A 155 -7.64 9.31 21.17
C ASN A 155 -8.19 10.66 20.72
N THR A 156 -7.42 11.41 19.92
CA THR A 156 -7.84 12.70 19.34
C THR A 156 -8.69 12.53 18.08
N ALA A 157 -8.51 11.43 17.35
CA ALA A 157 -9.20 11.19 16.09
C ALA A 157 -10.69 10.91 16.30
N GLN A 158 -11.54 11.43 15.40
CA GLN A 158 -12.94 11.06 15.25
C GLN A 158 -13.13 9.68 14.62
N GLY A 159 -12.19 9.26 13.75
CA GLY A 159 -12.21 7.93 13.15
C GLY A 159 -10.86 7.53 12.58
N ILE A 160 -10.65 6.22 12.50
CA ILE A 160 -9.41 5.60 12.02
C ILE A 160 -9.78 4.60 10.94
N LEU A 161 -9.24 4.79 9.74
CA LEU A 161 -9.40 3.86 8.63
C LEU A 161 -8.31 2.79 8.72
N SER A 162 -8.71 1.55 8.88
CA SER A 162 -7.84 0.38 8.75
C SER A 162 -8.09 -0.31 7.41
N VAL A 163 -7.02 -0.68 6.69
CA VAL A 163 -7.14 -1.37 5.39
C VAL A 163 -7.43 -2.87 5.52
N SER A 164 -7.47 -3.42 6.75
CA SER A 164 -7.82 -4.82 7.03
C SER A 164 -8.33 -5.00 8.47
N LYS A 165 -9.04 -6.09 8.72
CA LYS A 165 -9.46 -6.49 10.08
C LYS A 165 -8.26 -6.86 10.95
N ALA A 166 -7.28 -7.57 10.38
CA ALA A 166 -6.05 -7.91 11.07
C ALA A 166 -5.32 -6.65 11.58
N LEU A 167 -5.26 -5.60 10.77
CA LEU A 167 -4.62 -4.34 11.16
C LEU A 167 -5.49 -3.56 12.17
N ALA A 168 -6.82 -3.65 12.08
CA ALA A 168 -7.73 -3.10 13.09
C ALA A 168 -7.48 -3.76 14.46
N HIS A 169 -7.32 -5.08 14.49
CA HIS A 169 -6.99 -5.83 15.70
C HIS A 169 -5.64 -5.41 16.30
N GLU A 170 -4.61 -5.18 15.48
CA GLU A 170 -3.32 -4.65 15.96
C GLU A 170 -3.46 -3.24 16.59
N LEU A 171 -4.37 -2.41 16.10
CA LEU A 171 -4.71 -1.11 16.73
C LEU A 171 -5.40 -1.31 18.08
N GLU A 172 -6.30 -2.27 18.21
CA GLU A 172 -6.95 -2.63 19.48
C GLU A 172 -5.92 -3.12 20.52
N ILE A 173 -4.94 -3.93 20.11
CA ILE A 173 -3.82 -4.37 20.97
C ILE A 173 -3.01 -3.18 21.51
N ILE A 174 -2.87 -2.11 20.72
CA ILE A 174 -2.20 -0.88 21.18
C ILE A 174 -3.07 -0.10 22.18
N GLY A 175 -4.36 -0.42 22.32
CA GLY A 175 -5.32 0.23 23.20
C GLY A 175 -6.23 1.25 22.52
N VAL A 176 -6.33 1.24 21.20
CA VAL A 176 -7.26 2.10 20.44
C VAL A 176 -8.68 1.59 20.64
N ASP A 177 -9.63 2.50 20.92
CA ASP A 177 -11.06 2.18 21.03
C ASP A 177 -11.58 1.60 19.71
N PRO A 178 -12.12 0.34 19.71
CA PRO A 178 -12.66 -0.31 18.51
C PRO A 178 -13.76 0.52 17.81
N LYS A 179 -14.53 1.30 18.55
CA LYS A 179 -15.60 2.15 18.00
C LYS A 179 -15.08 3.23 17.05
N LYS A 180 -13.81 3.61 17.19
CA LYS A 180 -13.15 4.58 16.29
C LYS A 180 -12.56 3.93 15.03
N ILE A 181 -12.45 2.60 14.98
CA ILE A 181 -11.80 1.90 13.88
C ILE A 181 -12.85 1.46 12.86
N LYS A 182 -12.71 1.91 11.62
CA LYS A 182 -13.52 1.45 10.49
C LYS A 182 -12.62 0.71 9.49
N VAL A 183 -12.95 -0.55 9.21
CA VAL A 183 -12.23 -1.33 8.19
C VAL A 183 -12.78 -0.96 6.82
N ILE A 184 -11.90 -0.41 5.97
CA ILE A 184 -12.24 -0.03 4.59
C ILE A 184 -11.11 -0.54 3.69
N TYR A 185 -11.37 -1.63 2.96
CA TYR A 185 -10.41 -2.21 2.03
C TYR A 185 -10.09 -1.24 0.88
N ASN A 186 -8.86 -1.28 0.39
CA ASN A 186 -8.52 -0.58 -0.84
C ASN A 186 -9.34 -1.12 -2.00
N GLY A 187 -9.53 -0.31 -3.02
CA GLY A 187 -10.17 -0.71 -4.27
C GLY A 187 -9.16 -1.11 -5.34
N VAL A 188 -9.67 -1.69 -6.41
CA VAL A 188 -8.95 -1.92 -7.67
C VAL A 188 -9.76 -1.34 -8.83
N ASN A 189 -9.06 -0.91 -9.88
CA ASN A 189 -9.70 -0.44 -11.11
C ASN A 189 -9.99 -1.65 -12.02
N HIS A 190 -11.22 -2.16 -11.97
CA HIS A 190 -11.65 -3.33 -12.73
C HIS A 190 -11.62 -3.09 -14.24
N ASP A 191 -11.92 -1.86 -14.71
CA ASP A 191 -11.87 -1.53 -16.14
C ASP A 191 -10.45 -1.65 -16.69
N LYS A 192 -9.44 -1.32 -15.85
CA LYS A 192 -8.04 -1.40 -16.21
C LYS A 192 -7.49 -2.82 -16.14
N PHE A 193 -7.78 -3.54 -15.05
CA PHE A 193 -7.21 -4.87 -14.77
C PHE A 193 -8.07 -6.03 -15.29
N GLY A 194 -9.36 -5.84 -15.51
CA GLY A 194 -10.28 -6.87 -15.97
C GLY A 194 -10.12 -7.24 -17.44
N LEU A 195 -9.44 -6.42 -18.24
CA LEU A 195 -9.22 -6.67 -19.67
C LEU A 195 -8.06 -7.67 -19.87
N VAL A 196 -8.18 -8.48 -20.94
CA VAL A 196 -7.07 -9.32 -21.39
C VAL A 196 -6.15 -8.47 -22.26
N HIS A 197 -4.90 -8.37 -21.87
CA HIS A 197 -3.89 -7.63 -22.59
C HIS A 197 -2.98 -8.60 -23.36
N SER A 198 -2.83 -8.38 -24.67
CA SER A 198 -1.85 -9.10 -25.47
C SER A 198 -0.46 -8.52 -25.23
N ALA A 199 0.49 -9.34 -24.79
CA ALA A 199 1.88 -8.95 -24.67
C ALA A 199 2.79 -10.06 -25.21
N LYS A 200 3.96 -9.69 -25.71
CA LYS A 200 5.05 -10.66 -26.02
C LYS A 200 5.76 -11.04 -24.73
N ILE A 201 5.16 -11.96 -23.98
CA ILE A 201 5.58 -12.41 -22.67
C ILE A 201 5.76 -13.93 -22.74
N PRO A 202 6.66 -14.57 -21.96
CA PRO A 202 6.74 -16.04 -21.87
C PRO A 202 5.36 -16.64 -21.60
N ASN A 203 5.06 -17.79 -22.19
CA ASN A 203 3.70 -18.36 -22.16
C ASN A 203 3.27 -18.82 -20.76
N ASP A 204 4.19 -19.36 -19.94
CA ASP A 204 3.87 -19.91 -18.61
C ASP A 204 4.82 -19.30 -17.57
N TYR A 205 4.30 -18.41 -16.74
CA TYR A 205 5.13 -17.80 -15.69
C TYR A 205 4.37 -17.47 -14.42
N CYS A 206 5.06 -17.68 -13.30
CA CYS A 206 4.69 -17.11 -12.01
C CYS A 206 5.27 -15.70 -11.92
N LEU A 207 4.48 -14.75 -11.45
CA LEU A 207 4.83 -13.34 -11.39
C LEU A 207 4.95 -12.88 -9.93
N TYR A 208 6.05 -12.24 -9.59
CA TYR A 208 6.20 -11.46 -8.37
C TYR A 208 6.18 -9.97 -8.71
N ILE A 209 5.42 -9.18 -7.99
CA ILE A 209 5.39 -7.70 -8.12
C ILE A 209 5.64 -7.08 -6.75
N GLY A 210 6.73 -6.30 -6.62
CA GLY A 210 7.02 -5.57 -5.40
C GLY A 210 8.50 -5.26 -5.18
N ASN A 211 8.80 -4.59 -4.08
CA ASN A 211 10.19 -4.31 -3.71
C ASN A 211 10.94 -5.61 -3.41
N LEU A 212 12.14 -5.78 -3.98
CA LEU A 212 13.00 -6.93 -3.72
C LEU A 212 13.72 -6.75 -2.36
N LYS A 213 12.96 -7.02 -1.28
CA LYS A 213 13.43 -6.95 0.11
C LYS A 213 13.28 -8.31 0.80
N HIS A 214 14.05 -8.53 1.86
CA HIS A 214 14.02 -9.78 2.61
C HIS A 214 12.63 -10.09 3.18
N ASP A 215 11.97 -9.10 3.75
CA ASP A 215 10.64 -9.25 4.37
C ASP A 215 9.49 -9.47 3.35
N LYS A 216 9.82 -9.45 2.05
CA LYS A 216 8.89 -9.79 0.96
C LYS A 216 8.98 -11.24 0.50
N GLY A 217 9.84 -12.06 1.15
CA GLY A 217 9.93 -13.49 0.87
C GLY A 217 10.49 -13.83 -0.51
N VAL A 218 11.25 -12.92 -1.12
CA VAL A 218 11.74 -13.08 -2.50
C VAL A 218 12.76 -14.22 -2.63
N MET A 219 13.48 -14.55 -1.54
CA MET A 219 14.39 -15.70 -1.52
C MET A 219 13.60 -17.01 -1.40
N GLU A 220 12.64 -17.06 -0.50
CA GLU A 220 11.76 -18.22 -0.33
C GLU A 220 11.02 -18.56 -1.63
N LEU A 221 10.67 -17.52 -2.40
CA LEU A 221 10.02 -17.72 -3.69
C LEU A 221 10.94 -18.43 -4.70
N ILE A 222 12.18 -17.96 -4.88
CA ILE A 222 13.10 -18.58 -5.83
C ILE A 222 13.57 -19.96 -5.35
N GLU A 223 13.76 -20.13 -4.04
CA GLU A 223 14.13 -21.43 -3.44
C GLU A 223 13.01 -22.45 -3.62
N GLY A 224 11.75 -22.06 -3.38
CA GLY A 224 10.57 -22.90 -3.62
C GLY A 224 10.36 -23.21 -5.10
N PHE A 225 10.55 -22.23 -5.99
CA PHE A 225 10.50 -22.44 -7.44
C PHE A 225 11.58 -23.42 -7.90
N ASN A 226 12.80 -23.33 -7.39
CA ASN A 226 13.89 -24.23 -7.72
C ASN A 226 13.57 -25.70 -7.34
N GLN A 227 12.80 -25.93 -6.27
CA GLN A 227 12.40 -27.28 -5.85
C GLN A 227 11.41 -27.95 -6.83
N ILE A 228 10.62 -27.17 -7.57
CA ILE A 228 9.60 -27.69 -8.49
C ILE A 228 9.98 -27.60 -9.96
N LYS A 229 11.12 -27.03 -10.30
CA LYS A 229 11.53 -26.71 -11.68
C LYS A 229 11.54 -27.92 -12.61
N GLU A 230 11.90 -29.10 -12.12
CA GLU A 230 11.92 -30.33 -12.91
C GLU A 230 10.52 -30.89 -13.17
N GLN A 231 9.57 -30.63 -12.25
CA GLN A 231 8.18 -31.04 -12.39
C GLN A 231 7.42 -30.12 -13.39
N HIS A 232 7.87 -28.88 -13.52
CA HIS A 232 7.27 -27.87 -14.39
C HIS A 232 8.31 -27.27 -15.35
N PRO A 233 8.79 -28.05 -16.36
CA PRO A 233 9.94 -27.67 -17.20
C PRO A 233 9.73 -26.40 -18.05
N ASN A 234 8.49 -26.01 -18.32
CA ASN A 234 8.17 -24.81 -19.12
C ASN A 234 7.82 -23.58 -18.27
N LEU A 235 7.65 -23.74 -16.96
CA LEU A 235 7.28 -22.64 -16.07
C LEU A 235 8.46 -21.68 -15.84
N HIS A 236 8.25 -20.40 -15.96
CA HIS A 236 9.19 -19.33 -15.68
C HIS A 236 8.83 -18.61 -14.38
N LEU A 237 9.81 -17.93 -13.77
CA LEU A 237 9.60 -17.02 -12.66
C LEU A 237 10.01 -15.61 -13.07
N VAL A 238 9.08 -14.66 -12.93
CA VAL A 238 9.29 -13.26 -13.32
C VAL A 238 9.22 -12.37 -12.09
N TYR A 239 10.26 -11.57 -11.88
CA TYR A 239 10.30 -10.56 -10.83
C TYR A 239 10.13 -9.16 -11.42
N ALA A 240 9.03 -8.49 -11.07
CA ALA A 240 8.77 -7.09 -11.38
C ALA A 240 9.00 -6.23 -10.15
N GLY A 241 10.14 -5.55 -10.09
CA GLY A 241 10.53 -4.68 -9.00
C GLY A 241 12.05 -4.57 -8.83
N SER A 242 12.44 -3.73 -7.90
CA SER A 242 13.85 -3.49 -7.54
C SER A 242 14.04 -3.51 -6.03
N GLY A 243 15.27 -3.70 -5.56
CA GLY A 243 15.56 -3.67 -4.13
C GLY A 243 16.89 -4.32 -3.76
N VAL A 244 17.19 -4.28 -2.47
CA VAL A 244 18.48 -4.71 -1.92
C VAL A 244 18.79 -6.20 -2.10
N MET A 245 17.76 -7.03 -2.34
CA MET A 245 17.93 -8.48 -2.56
C MET A 245 18.27 -8.84 -4.00
N HIS A 246 18.22 -7.90 -4.95
CA HIS A 246 18.43 -8.18 -6.39
C HIS A 246 19.72 -8.93 -6.67
N ASN A 247 20.86 -8.46 -6.15
CA ASN A 247 22.16 -9.11 -6.39
C ASN A 247 22.22 -10.53 -5.79
N LYS A 248 21.59 -10.74 -4.63
CA LYS A 248 21.52 -12.06 -4.00
C LYS A 248 20.66 -13.04 -4.81
N LEU A 249 19.57 -12.55 -5.40
CA LEU A 249 18.73 -13.35 -6.29
C LEU A 249 19.50 -13.75 -7.57
N ILE A 250 20.24 -12.83 -8.20
CA ILE A 250 21.08 -13.13 -9.38
C ILE A 250 22.14 -14.19 -9.05
N GLN A 251 22.80 -14.07 -7.90
CA GLN A 251 23.78 -15.07 -7.46
C GLN A 251 23.12 -16.45 -7.29
N TYR A 252 21.93 -16.51 -6.72
CA TYR A 252 21.18 -17.76 -6.57
C TYR A 252 20.80 -18.36 -7.93
N VAL A 253 20.29 -17.55 -8.86
CA VAL A 253 19.94 -17.94 -10.24
C VAL A 253 21.14 -18.60 -10.94
N SER A 254 22.31 -17.97 -10.85
CA SER A 254 23.53 -18.49 -11.47
C SER A 254 24.01 -19.80 -10.83
N ALA A 255 23.95 -19.89 -9.48
CA ALA A 255 24.41 -21.07 -8.75
C ALA A 255 23.52 -22.31 -8.94
N HIS A 256 22.24 -22.13 -9.33
CA HIS A 256 21.25 -23.23 -9.44
C HIS A 256 20.78 -23.48 -10.89
N ASN A 257 21.49 -22.97 -11.90
CA ASN A 257 21.17 -23.13 -13.33
C ASN A 257 19.75 -22.67 -13.69
N LEU A 258 19.35 -21.49 -13.16
CA LEU A 258 18.02 -20.91 -13.39
C LEU A 258 18.04 -19.74 -14.39
N ILE A 259 19.15 -19.47 -15.08
CA ILE A 259 19.32 -18.29 -15.94
C ILE A 259 18.23 -18.21 -17.02
N GLU A 260 17.90 -19.34 -17.66
CA GLU A 260 16.87 -19.42 -18.69
C GLU A 260 15.43 -19.41 -18.14
N ARG A 261 15.27 -19.52 -16.81
CA ARG A 261 13.98 -19.73 -16.15
C ARG A 261 13.52 -18.56 -15.28
N VAL A 262 14.43 -17.61 -15.00
CA VAL A 262 14.14 -16.47 -14.11
C VAL A 262 14.44 -15.17 -14.81
N THR A 263 13.45 -14.27 -14.83
CA THR A 263 13.57 -12.96 -15.46
C THR A 263 13.39 -11.85 -14.43
N PHE A 264 14.24 -10.84 -14.47
CA PHE A 264 14.15 -9.62 -13.67
C PHE A 264 13.82 -8.43 -14.57
N LEU A 265 12.61 -7.88 -14.43
CA LEU A 265 12.12 -6.75 -15.23
C LEU A 265 12.58 -5.39 -14.71
N GLY A 266 13.09 -5.34 -13.46
CA GLY A 266 13.25 -4.07 -12.78
C GLY A 266 11.90 -3.43 -12.44
N ASN A 267 11.86 -2.10 -12.32
CA ASN A 267 10.62 -1.39 -12.03
C ASN A 267 9.71 -1.33 -13.27
N VAL A 268 8.55 -1.92 -13.16
CA VAL A 268 7.50 -1.90 -14.19
C VAL A 268 6.52 -0.75 -13.89
N ALA A 269 6.12 -0.02 -14.91
CA ALA A 269 5.12 1.04 -14.76
C ALA A 269 3.75 0.45 -14.38
N HIS A 270 3.01 1.15 -13.50
CA HIS A 270 1.70 0.65 -13.04
C HIS A 270 0.71 0.45 -14.20
N ASP A 271 0.88 1.18 -15.31
CA ASP A 271 0.03 1.03 -16.51
C ASP A 271 0.36 -0.22 -17.33
N GLU A 272 1.52 -0.84 -17.12
CA GLU A 272 1.94 -2.09 -17.77
C GLU A 272 1.53 -3.33 -16.95
N LEU A 273 1.25 -3.17 -15.65
CA LEU A 273 0.89 -4.29 -14.77
C LEU A 273 -0.31 -5.12 -15.25
N PRO A 274 -1.38 -4.54 -15.84
CA PRO A 274 -2.49 -5.33 -16.35
C PRO A 274 -2.07 -6.38 -17.36
N ALA A 275 -1.15 -6.04 -18.29
CA ALA A 275 -0.64 -7.00 -19.27
C ALA A 275 0.16 -8.14 -18.62
N TRP A 276 1.01 -7.82 -17.66
CA TRP A 276 1.77 -8.82 -16.91
C TRP A 276 0.88 -9.71 -16.06
N LEU A 277 -0.12 -9.16 -15.36
CA LEU A 277 -1.02 -9.92 -14.51
C LEU A 277 -1.96 -10.81 -15.32
N SER A 278 -2.58 -10.27 -16.38
CA SER A 278 -3.57 -11.03 -17.15
C SER A 278 -3.01 -12.24 -17.91
N ASN A 279 -1.71 -12.28 -18.16
CA ASN A 279 -1.00 -13.38 -18.82
C ASN A 279 -0.23 -14.28 -17.84
N ALA A 280 -0.12 -13.91 -16.57
CA ALA A 280 0.57 -14.75 -15.58
C ALA A 280 -0.25 -16.00 -15.24
N THR A 281 0.43 -17.12 -15.05
CA THR A 281 -0.16 -18.35 -14.52
C THR A 281 -0.59 -18.14 -13.06
N ALA A 282 0.19 -17.37 -12.29
CA ALA A 282 -0.14 -16.97 -10.93
C ALA A 282 0.64 -15.73 -10.50
N LEU A 283 0.06 -14.93 -9.62
CA LEU A 283 0.81 -13.98 -8.79
C LEU A 283 1.37 -14.69 -7.56
N CYS A 284 2.65 -14.49 -7.23
CA CYS A 284 3.29 -15.06 -6.04
C CYS A 284 3.73 -13.95 -5.09
N LEU A 285 3.20 -13.93 -3.85
CA LEU A 285 3.52 -12.91 -2.85
C LEU A 285 3.79 -13.55 -1.47
N PRO A 286 4.99 -14.15 -1.26
CA PRO A 286 5.33 -14.84 -0.01
C PRO A 286 5.83 -13.90 1.10
N SER A 287 5.22 -12.74 1.24
CA SER A 287 5.58 -11.69 2.20
C SER A 287 5.49 -12.16 3.65
N TYR A 288 6.32 -11.62 4.54
CA TYR A 288 6.28 -11.92 5.98
C TYR A 288 5.24 -11.11 6.72
N ASN A 289 4.83 -9.99 6.14
CA ASN A 289 3.87 -9.07 6.75
C ASN A 289 3.24 -8.16 5.69
N GLU A 290 1.92 -8.03 5.73
CA GLU A 290 1.14 -7.16 4.83
C GLU A 290 -0.06 -6.55 5.59
N GLY A 291 -0.63 -5.48 5.01
CA GLY A 291 -2.03 -5.13 5.25
C GLY A 291 -2.92 -5.95 4.33
N VAL A 292 -3.55 -5.30 3.34
CA VAL A 292 -4.05 -5.95 2.12
C VAL A 292 -3.23 -5.41 0.95
N PRO A 293 -2.36 -6.23 0.33
CA PRO A 293 -1.53 -5.77 -0.78
C PRO A 293 -2.39 -5.47 -2.01
N ASN A 294 -2.25 -4.28 -2.60
CA ASN A 294 -3.03 -3.91 -3.78
C ASN A 294 -2.79 -4.87 -4.95
N VAL A 295 -1.56 -5.35 -5.11
CA VAL A 295 -1.22 -6.28 -6.18
C VAL A 295 -2.02 -7.60 -6.12
N VAL A 296 -2.44 -8.03 -4.91
CA VAL A 296 -3.35 -9.18 -4.75
C VAL A 296 -4.73 -8.85 -5.31
N LEU A 297 -5.27 -7.67 -5.00
CA LEU A 297 -6.56 -7.21 -5.55
C LEU A 297 -6.46 -7.02 -7.07
N GLU A 298 -5.35 -6.48 -7.56
CA GLU A 298 -5.07 -6.27 -8.98
C GLU A 298 -4.95 -7.59 -9.74
N SER A 299 -4.29 -8.60 -9.15
CA SER A 299 -4.20 -9.96 -9.70
C SER A 299 -5.57 -10.61 -9.82
N MET A 300 -6.36 -10.55 -8.76
CA MET A 300 -7.72 -11.10 -8.77
C MET A 300 -8.63 -10.35 -9.77
N ALA A 301 -8.51 -9.04 -9.89
CA ALA A 301 -9.24 -8.27 -10.90
C ALA A 301 -8.80 -8.62 -12.32
N ALA A 302 -7.53 -8.98 -12.52
CA ALA A 302 -7.03 -9.53 -13.78
C ALA A 302 -7.48 -10.98 -14.04
N GLY A 303 -8.13 -11.64 -13.08
CA GLY A 303 -8.56 -13.03 -13.16
C GLY A 303 -7.40 -14.02 -13.01
N THR A 304 -6.30 -13.60 -12.37
CA THR A 304 -5.10 -14.39 -12.15
C THR A 304 -5.05 -14.89 -10.73
N PRO A 305 -4.88 -16.21 -10.49
CA PRO A 305 -4.86 -16.76 -9.15
C PRO A 305 -3.61 -16.33 -8.37
N VAL A 306 -3.72 -16.35 -7.05
CA VAL A 306 -2.71 -15.83 -6.14
C VAL A 306 -2.14 -16.94 -5.27
N LEU A 307 -0.81 -17.05 -5.21
CA LEU A 307 -0.10 -17.74 -4.14
C LEU A 307 0.44 -16.70 -3.16
N ALA A 308 -0.07 -16.67 -1.95
CA ALA A 308 0.37 -15.71 -0.95
C ALA A 308 0.49 -16.31 0.44
N THR A 309 1.21 -15.65 1.32
CA THR A 309 1.31 -16.06 2.72
C THR A 309 0.04 -15.70 3.49
N SER A 310 -0.33 -16.54 4.45
CA SER A 310 -1.44 -16.31 5.39
C SER A 310 -1.02 -15.30 6.46
N VAL A 311 -0.75 -14.05 6.06
CA VAL A 311 -0.35 -12.98 6.98
C VAL A 311 -1.19 -11.72 6.79
N GLY A 312 -1.38 -10.97 7.88
CA GLY A 312 -2.11 -9.72 7.88
C GLY A 312 -3.52 -9.85 7.29
N GLY A 313 -3.88 -8.96 6.37
CA GLY A 313 -5.19 -8.96 5.72
C GLY A 313 -5.30 -9.84 4.47
N ILE A 314 -4.25 -10.58 4.08
CA ILE A 314 -4.31 -11.45 2.88
C ILE A 314 -5.41 -12.51 3.00
N PRO A 315 -5.56 -13.24 4.14
CA PRO A 315 -6.63 -14.22 4.31
C PRO A 315 -8.06 -13.64 4.30
N GLU A 316 -8.18 -12.33 4.42
CA GLU A 316 -9.48 -11.65 4.38
C GLU A 316 -9.99 -11.47 2.94
N VAL A 317 -9.08 -11.52 1.95
CA VAL A 317 -9.39 -11.24 0.54
C VAL A 317 -9.14 -12.43 -0.39
N VAL A 318 -8.29 -13.39 -0.01
CA VAL A 318 -7.99 -14.60 -0.80
C VAL A 318 -8.82 -15.76 -0.29
N ASP A 319 -9.74 -16.24 -1.13
CA ASP A 319 -10.48 -17.51 -0.91
C ASP A 319 -9.77 -18.63 -1.67
N GLU A 320 -9.32 -19.66 -0.92
CA GLU A 320 -8.53 -20.78 -1.49
C GLU A 320 -9.30 -21.67 -2.47
N ASN A 321 -10.63 -21.60 -2.48
CA ASN A 321 -11.48 -22.33 -3.41
C ASN A 321 -11.79 -21.53 -4.69
N ILE A 322 -11.55 -20.20 -4.68
CA ILE A 322 -11.97 -19.31 -5.76
C ILE A 322 -10.78 -18.67 -6.47
N CYS A 323 -9.80 -18.13 -5.71
CA CYS A 323 -8.84 -17.19 -6.27
C CYS A 323 -7.38 -17.43 -5.88
N GLY A 324 -7.02 -18.53 -5.18
CA GLY A 324 -5.61 -18.76 -4.88
C GLY A 324 -5.31 -19.82 -3.84
N LYS A 325 -4.10 -19.79 -3.33
CA LYS A 325 -3.64 -20.65 -2.22
C LYS A 325 -2.87 -19.82 -1.19
N LEU A 326 -3.07 -20.18 0.09
CA LEU A 326 -2.40 -19.55 1.22
C LEU A 326 -1.32 -20.47 1.79
N ILE A 327 -0.15 -19.92 2.09
CA ILE A 327 1.02 -20.63 2.60
C ILE A 327 1.57 -20.01 3.88
N SER A 328 2.37 -20.76 4.61
CA SER A 328 3.13 -20.24 5.76
C SER A 328 4.24 -19.29 5.31
N PRO A 329 4.48 -18.18 6.02
CA PRO A 329 5.59 -17.28 5.71
C PRO A 329 6.95 -17.88 6.09
N LYS A 330 8.03 -17.38 5.45
CA LYS A 330 9.44 -17.74 5.72
C LYS A 330 9.76 -19.23 5.49
N ASP A 331 9.07 -19.87 4.58
CA ASP A 331 9.21 -21.29 4.31
C ASP A 331 9.21 -21.55 2.79
N ALA A 332 10.38 -21.86 2.22
CA ALA A 332 10.54 -22.19 0.82
C ALA A 332 9.83 -23.51 0.45
N ASN A 333 9.74 -24.48 1.39
CA ASN A 333 9.00 -25.71 1.15
C ASN A 333 7.50 -25.46 1.07
N ALA A 334 6.97 -24.53 1.89
CA ALA A 334 5.58 -24.10 1.78
C ALA A 334 5.31 -23.41 0.44
N VAL A 335 6.26 -22.59 -0.06
CA VAL A 335 6.17 -22.01 -1.41
C VAL A 335 6.12 -23.11 -2.49
N ALA A 336 7.03 -24.10 -2.45
CA ALA A 336 7.06 -25.19 -3.41
C ALA A 336 5.77 -26.02 -3.42
N LYS A 337 5.27 -26.40 -2.24
CA LYS A 337 4.00 -27.12 -2.08
C LYS A 337 2.82 -26.30 -2.56
N GLY A 338 2.81 -25.00 -2.21
CA GLY A 338 1.75 -24.08 -2.62
C GLY A 338 1.70 -23.85 -4.12
N LEU A 339 2.87 -23.71 -4.78
CA LEU A 339 2.99 -23.64 -6.24
C LEU A 339 2.43 -24.90 -6.90
N ASN A 340 2.86 -26.09 -6.46
CA ASN A 340 2.35 -27.36 -7.00
C ASN A 340 0.84 -27.48 -6.82
N ALA A 341 0.31 -27.15 -5.63
CA ALA A 341 -1.12 -27.17 -5.38
C ALA A 341 -1.89 -26.19 -6.26
N LEU A 342 -1.38 -24.97 -6.42
CA LEU A 342 -2.00 -23.94 -7.26
C LEU A 342 -2.00 -24.33 -8.73
N LEU A 343 -0.87 -24.85 -9.25
CA LEU A 343 -0.70 -25.28 -10.64
C LEU A 343 -1.53 -26.53 -10.99
N SER A 344 -1.88 -27.36 -10.01
CA SER A 344 -2.72 -28.53 -10.20
C SER A 344 -4.21 -28.21 -10.23
N CYS A 345 -4.62 -26.99 -9.88
CA CYS A 345 -6.00 -26.54 -9.89
C CYS A 345 -6.38 -25.92 -11.24
N GLN A 346 -7.63 -26.12 -11.66
CA GLN A 346 -8.21 -25.34 -12.76
C GLN A 346 -8.91 -24.11 -12.18
N TRP A 347 -8.38 -22.94 -12.49
CA TRP A 347 -8.92 -21.67 -12.03
C TRP A 347 -9.83 -21.03 -13.10
N SER A 348 -11.05 -20.62 -12.69
CA SER A 348 -11.91 -19.83 -13.57
C SER A 348 -11.58 -18.36 -13.42
N ARG A 349 -11.12 -17.73 -14.50
CA ARG A 349 -10.86 -16.30 -14.58
C ARG A 349 -12.07 -15.46 -14.15
N GLU A 350 -13.26 -15.85 -14.64
CA GLU A 350 -14.53 -15.17 -14.38
C GLU A 350 -14.89 -15.22 -12.88
N LYS A 351 -14.70 -16.38 -12.23
CA LYS A 351 -14.98 -16.52 -10.79
C LYS A 351 -14.02 -15.70 -9.94
N ILE A 352 -12.74 -15.64 -10.32
CA ILE A 352 -11.75 -14.82 -9.64
C ILE A 352 -12.12 -13.33 -9.79
N GLN A 353 -12.44 -12.87 -10.99
CA GLN A 353 -12.88 -11.51 -11.25
C GLN A 353 -14.18 -11.15 -10.51
N GLN A 354 -15.14 -12.07 -10.47
CA GLN A 354 -16.38 -11.92 -9.71
C GLN A 354 -16.09 -11.76 -8.22
N HIS A 355 -15.19 -12.58 -7.67
CA HIS A 355 -14.76 -12.43 -6.27
C HIS A 355 -14.10 -11.08 -6.03
N ALA A 356 -13.24 -10.61 -6.93
CA ALA A 356 -12.57 -9.32 -6.84
C ALA A 356 -13.54 -8.13 -6.94
N SER A 357 -14.70 -8.28 -7.59
CA SER A 357 -15.64 -7.19 -7.86
C SER A 357 -16.20 -6.50 -6.60
N GLN A 358 -16.08 -7.12 -5.44
CA GLN A 358 -16.42 -6.50 -4.16
C GLN A 358 -15.43 -5.42 -3.68
N PHE A 359 -14.21 -5.39 -4.26
CA PHE A 359 -13.14 -4.45 -3.90
C PHE A 359 -13.04 -3.32 -4.94
N THR A 360 -13.95 -2.36 -4.88
CA THR A 360 -13.97 -1.22 -5.82
C THR A 360 -13.56 0.07 -5.14
N TRP A 361 -12.92 0.97 -5.87
CA TRP A 361 -12.64 2.32 -5.41
C TRP A 361 -13.92 3.12 -5.11
N GLN A 362 -15.01 2.83 -5.82
CA GLN A 362 -16.30 3.50 -5.55
C GLN A 362 -16.86 3.11 -4.17
N LYS A 363 -16.84 1.83 -3.83
CA LYS A 363 -17.25 1.35 -2.49
C LYS A 363 -16.34 1.93 -1.39
N ASN A 364 -15.02 1.95 -1.65
CA ASN A 364 -14.06 2.57 -0.74
C ASN A 364 -14.36 4.05 -0.52
N LYS A 365 -14.60 4.83 -1.61
CA LYS A 365 -14.98 6.24 -1.56
C LYS A 365 -16.22 6.45 -0.70
N THR A 366 -17.30 5.70 -0.96
CA THR A 366 -18.58 5.83 -0.22
C THR A 366 -18.35 5.60 1.27
N GLN A 367 -17.67 4.50 1.65
CA GLN A 367 -17.40 4.19 3.05
C GLN A 367 -16.50 5.24 3.74
N LEU A 368 -15.53 5.79 3.00
CA LEU A 368 -14.66 6.85 3.52
C LEU A 368 -15.43 8.15 3.74
N ILE A 369 -16.27 8.56 2.80
CA ILE A 369 -17.13 9.76 2.95
C ILE A 369 -18.11 9.60 4.12
N GLU A 370 -18.74 8.44 4.27
CA GLU A 370 -19.58 8.14 5.44
C GLU A 370 -18.81 8.31 6.75
N MET A 371 -17.57 7.80 6.81
CA MET A 371 -16.73 7.94 8.00
C MET A 371 -16.36 9.40 8.29
N LEU A 372 -16.01 10.18 7.25
CA LEU A 372 -15.65 11.59 7.41
C LEU A 372 -16.82 12.47 7.84
N ASN A 373 -18.06 12.08 7.50
CA ASN A 373 -19.28 12.82 7.79
C ASN A 373 -20.05 12.29 9.03
N ALA A 374 -19.65 11.15 9.60
CA ALA A 374 -20.40 10.45 10.66
C ALA A 374 -20.68 11.31 11.91
N ASN A 375 -19.92 12.36 12.16
CA ASN A 375 -20.04 13.26 13.31
C ASN A 375 -20.62 14.63 12.95
N ASP A 376 -21.26 14.80 11.79
CA ASP A 376 -21.95 16.05 11.42
C ASP A 376 -23.42 16.06 11.89
N ASN A 377 -23.91 14.94 12.42
CA ASN A 377 -25.31 14.73 12.84
C ASN A 377 -25.50 14.64 14.36
N GLU A 378 -24.46 14.84 15.17
CA GLU A 378 -24.51 15.01 16.62
C GLU A 378 -24.16 16.46 17.02
#